data_fffeca9f8d5420535cbc635d5130bd5b
#
_entry.id   fffeca9f8d5420535cbc635d5130bd5b
#
_cell.length_a   1.000
_cell.length_b   1.000
_cell.length_c   1.000
_cell.angle_alpha   90.00
_cell.angle_beta   90.00
_cell.angle_gamma   90.00
#
_symmetry.space_group_name_H-M   'P 1'
#
loop_
_entity.id
_entity.type
_entity.pdbx_description
1 polymer ?
#
loop_
_entity_poly.entity_id
_entity_poly.type
_entity_poly.pdbx_seq_one_letter_code
_entity_poly.pdbx_strand_id
1 'polypeptide(L)'
;MASLVRALRRERGLTLEELGGRTGLTKSYLSKVEREHSTPSVSVAMRIAAALDVDVSRLFTNDAHESRVVVDRGMDIGDDSRFHALSTEMLGKIMTPFLASPSTEFAEHKSSHEGQEFVFVHRGSIELQCEDVSYVLDEGDSAYLDATRTHRIRRTSRTPALVIIVAAT
;
A
#
# COMPACT_ATOMS: atom_id res chain seq x y z
N MET A 1 -2.50 10.34 -6.87
CA MET A 1 -2.75 8.92 -7.22
C MET A 1 -3.96 8.74 -8.14
N ALA A 2 -5.14 9.12 -7.77
CA ALA A 2 -6.38 8.82 -8.47
C ALA A 2 -6.45 9.32 -9.91
N SER A 3 -6.07 10.55 -10.18
CA SER A 3 -5.98 11.11 -11.53
C SER A 3 -5.02 10.33 -12.41
N LEU A 4 -3.91 9.83 -11.84
CA LEU A 4 -2.90 9.09 -12.56
C LEU A 4 -3.35 7.65 -12.88
N VAL A 5 -3.99 6.94 -11.95
CA VAL A 5 -4.58 5.61 -12.23
C VAL A 5 -5.53 5.70 -13.43
N ARG A 6 -6.40 6.70 -13.43
CA ARG A 6 -7.33 6.94 -14.55
C ARG A 6 -6.59 7.26 -15.86
N ALA A 7 -5.55 8.09 -15.80
CA ALA A 7 -4.74 8.45 -16.98
C ALA A 7 -4.03 7.22 -17.56
N LEU A 8 -3.31 6.47 -16.73
CA LEU A 8 -2.60 5.25 -17.13
C LEU A 8 -3.53 4.17 -17.67
N ARG A 9 -4.69 3.95 -17.03
CA ARG A 9 -5.70 3.01 -17.54
C ARG A 9 -6.17 3.40 -18.94
N ARG A 10 -6.48 4.68 -19.16
CA ARG A 10 -6.93 5.19 -20.46
C ARG A 10 -5.85 5.13 -21.52
N GLU A 11 -4.61 5.45 -21.19
CA GLU A 11 -3.45 5.35 -22.07
C GLU A 11 -3.27 3.91 -22.59
N ARG A 12 -3.59 2.90 -21.75
CA ARG A 12 -3.59 1.48 -22.13
C ARG A 12 -4.88 0.99 -22.76
N GLY A 13 -5.84 1.89 -23.03
CA GLY A 13 -7.13 1.55 -23.65
C GLY A 13 -8.03 0.67 -22.79
N LEU A 14 -7.75 0.54 -21.48
CA LEU A 14 -8.52 -0.34 -20.61
C LEU A 14 -9.81 0.32 -20.09
N THR A 15 -10.89 -0.45 -20.07
CA THR A 15 -12.11 -0.11 -19.33
C THR A 15 -11.93 -0.38 -17.84
N LEU A 16 -12.83 0.13 -16.99
CA LEU A 16 -12.84 -0.22 -15.56
C LEU A 16 -13.17 -1.70 -15.31
N GLU A 17 -13.91 -2.33 -16.20
CA GLU A 17 -14.22 -3.76 -16.15
C GLU A 17 -12.98 -4.61 -16.43
N GLU A 18 -12.23 -4.28 -17.48
CA GLU A 18 -10.99 -4.97 -17.83
C GLU A 18 -9.92 -4.82 -16.76
N LEU A 19 -9.75 -3.60 -16.22
CA LEU A 19 -8.85 -3.40 -15.09
C LEU A 19 -9.33 -4.17 -13.85
N GLY A 20 -10.65 -4.24 -13.62
CA GLY A 20 -11.25 -5.05 -12.57
C GLY A 20 -10.93 -6.53 -12.72
N GLY A 21 -11.05 -7.08 -13.93
CA GLY A 21 -10.69 -8.47 -14.23
C GLY A 21 -9.22 -8.77 -13.98
N ARG A 22 -8.30 -7.84 -14.35
CA ARG A 22 -6.85 -8.00 -14.13
C ARG A 22 -6.45 -7.89 -12.66
N THR A 23 -7.15 -7.04 -11.91
CA THR A 23 -6.83 -6.78 -10.50
C THR A 23 -7.65 -7.60 -9.51
N GLY A 24 -8.72 -8.28 -9.96
CA GLY A 24 -9.70 -8.92 -9.07
C GLY A 24 -10.48 -7.91 -8.21
N LEU A 25 -10.54 -6.63 -8.62
CA LEU A 25 -11.27 -5.57 -7.92
C LEU A 25 -12.58 -5.27 -8.64
N THR A 26 -13.58 -4.81 -7.89
CA THR A 26 -14.86 -4.44 -8.51
C THR A 26 -14.72 -3.11 -9.26
N LYS A 27 -15.45 -2.97 -10.37
CA LYS A 27 -15.58 -1.70 -11.12
C LYS A 27 -15.96 -0.53 -10.21
N SER A 28 -16.89 -0.77 -9.26
CA SER A 28 -17.34 0.25 -8.31
C SER A 28 -16.20 0.73 -7.41
N TYR A 29 -15.38 -0.19 -6.90
CA TYR A 29 -14.22 0.15 -6.07
C TYR A 29 -13.16 0.91 -6.86
N LEU A 30 -12.79 0.45 -8.05
CA LEU A 30 -11.84 1.15 -8.94
C LEU A 30 -12.33 2.55 -9.29
N SER A 31 -13.64 2.72 -9.53
CA SER A 31 -14.23 4.03 -9.77
C SER A 31 -14.11 4.97 -8.55
N LYS A 32 -14.23 4.43 -7.32
CA LYS A 32 -14.01 5.21 -6.11
C LYS A 32 -12.55 5.62 -5.95
N VAL A 33 -11.62 4.72 -6.25
CA VAL A 33 -10.18 5.01 -6.26
C VAL A 33 -9.86 6.11 -7.28
N GLU A 34 -10.35 6.00 -8.51
CA GLU A 34 -10.12 7.02 -9.56
C GLU A 34 -10.75 8.39 -9.30
N ARG A 35 -11.69 8.47 -8.35
CA ARG A 35 -12.33 9.74 -7.94
C ARG A 35 -11.88 10.24 -6.56
N GLU A 36 -10.87 9.64 -5.98
CA GLU A 36 -10.35 9.98 -4.63
C GLU A 36 -11.34 9.73 -3.48
N HIS A 37 -12.40 8.96 -3.72
CA HIS A 37 -13.36 8.59 -2.68
C HIS A 37 -12.94 7.35 -1.89
N SER A 38 -11.78 6.77 -2.17
CA SER A 38 -11.19 5.65 -1.45
C SER A 38 -9.68 5.64 -1.62
N THR A 39 -8.95 5.51 -0.52
CA THR A 39 -7.51 5.28 -0.53
C THR A 39 -7.26 3.78 -0.58
N PRO A 40 -6.63 3.24 -1.63
CA PRO A 40 -6.32 1.82 -1.70
C PRO A 40 -5.29 1.44 -0.65
N SER A 41 -5.37 0.19 -0.16
CA SER A 41 -4.28 -0.40 0.63
C SER A 41 -3.04 -0.62 -0.25
N VAL A 42 -1.88 -0.89 0.39
CA VAL A 42 -0.63 -1.19 -0.31
C VAL A 42 -0.83 -2.31 -1.33
N SER A 43 -1.43 -3.42 -0.91
CA SER A 43 -1.68 -4.56 -1.80
C SER A 43 -2.57 -4.22 -2.98
N VAL A 44 -3.59 -3.40 -2.77
CA VAL A 44 -4.46 -2.92 -3.84
C VAL A 44 -3.70 -2.01 -4.81
N ALA A 45 -2.86 -1.10 -4.29
CA ALA A 45 -2.04 -0.23 -5.11
C ALA A 45 -1.03 -1.05 -5.95
N MET A 46 -0.38 -2.06 -5.37
CA MET A 46 0.53 -2.96 -6.08
C MET A 46 -0.19 -3.75 -7.18
N ARG A 47 -1.39 -4.30 -6.91
CA ARG A 47 -2.21 -5.00 -7.91
C ARG A 47 -2.62 -4.09 -9.06
N ILE A 48 -2.99 -2.84 -8.78
CA ILE A 48 -3.31 -1.84 -9.80
C ILE A 48 -2.07 -1.50 -10.63
N ALA A 49 -0.92 -1.29 -9.99
CA ALA A 49 0.35 -1.00 -10.66
C ALA A 49 0.77 -2.14 -11.59
N ALA A 50 0.76 -3.38 -11.11
CA ALA A 50 1.06 -4.57 -11.90
C ALA A 50 0.10 -4.72 -13.09
N ALA A 51 -1.20 -4.53 -12.90
CA ALA A 51 -2.19 -4.61 -13.98
C ALA A 51 -2.04 -3.51 -15.03
N LEU A 52 -1.46 -2.37 -14.64
CA LEU A 52 -1.14 -1.25 -15.50
C LEU A 52 0.30 -1.29 -16.03
N ASP A 53 1.08 -2.32 -15.69
CA ASP A 53 2.49 -2.45 -16.08
C ASP A 53 3.29 -1.18 -15.76
N VAL A 54 3.23 -0.76 -14.50
CA VAL A 54 3.98 0.39 -13.99
C VAL A 54 4.53 0.08 -12.60
N ASP A 55 5.63 0.73 -12.24
CA ASP A 55 6.09 0.72 -10.85
C ASP A 55 5.02 1.33 -9.94
N VAL A 56 4.78 0.70 -8.79
CA VAL A 56 3.75 1.15 -7.83
C VAL A 56 4.00 2.59 -7.37
N SER A 57 5.27 3.01 -7.28
CA SER A 57 5.60 4.40 -6.93
C SER A 57 5.05 5.41 -7.92
N ARG A 58 4.95 5.06 -9.21
CA ARG A 58 4.32 5.92 -10.22
C ARG A 58 2.87 6.27 -9.90
N LEU A 59 2.17 5.43 -9.18
CA LEU A 59 0.78 5.74 -8.78
C LEU A 59 0.71 6.87 -7.74
N PHE A 60 1.82 7.19 -7.09
CA PHE A 60 1.88 8.17 -5.99
C PHE A 60 2.59 9.46 -6.38
N THR A 61 3.24 9.54 -7.56
CA THR A 61 3.93 10.75 -8.03
C THR A 61 3.40 11.23 -9.37
N ASN A 62 3.57 12.54 -9.64
CA ASN A 62 3.32 13.13 -10.96
C ASN A 62 4.62 13.33 -11.77
N ASP A 63 5.80 13.31 -11.10
CA ASP A 63 7.10 13.61 -11.70
C ASP A 63 8.17 12.65 -11.15
N ALA A 64 8.19 11.41 -11.67
CA ALA A 64 9.22 10.45 -11.29
C ALA A 64 10.53 10.70 -12.07
N HIS A 65 11.62 10.96 -11.36
CA HIS A 65 12.95 11.09 -11.92
C HIS A 65 13.78 9.82 -11.69
N GLU A 66 14.71 9.52 -12.58
CA GLU A 66 15.76 8.52 -12.37
C GLU A 66 16.80 9.05 -11.35
N SER A 67 16.38 9.20 -10.09
CA SER A 67 17.29 9.60 -9.02
C SER A 67 17.93 8.38 -8.37
N ARG A 68 19.24 8.44 -8.11
CA ARG A 68 19.94 7.39 -7.37
C ARG A 68 19.72 7.47 -5.86
N VAL A 69 19.27 8.61 -5.37
CA VAL A 69 18.97 8.86 -3.96
C VAL A 69 17.74 9.74 -3.89
N VAL A 70 16.72 9.29 -3.19
CA VAL A 70 15.53 10.06 -2.85
C VAL A 70 15.51 10.27 -1.34
N VAL A 71 15.22 11.48 -0.90
CA VAL A 71 15.15 11.85 0.51
C VAL A 71 13.79 12.46 0.78
N ASP A 72 12.94 11.73 1.46
CA ASP A 72 11.69 12.25 2.01
C ASP A 72 11.99 13.05 3.29
N ARG A 73 11.42 14.25 3.43
CA ARG A 73 11.66 15.11 4.59
C ARG A 73 10.35 15.58 5.19
N GLY A 74 10.28 15.57 6.52
CA GLY A 74 9.21 16.22 7.27
C GLY A 74 7.81 15.71 6.94
N MET A 75 7.67 14.40 6.84
CA MET A 75 6.38 13.80 6.49
C MET A 75 5.37 14.03 7.61
N ASP A 76 4.39 14.85 7.33
CA ASP A 76 3.18 14.96 8.14
C ASP A 76 2.25 13.81 7.75
N ILE A 77 2.20 12.79 8.61
CA ILE A 77 1.24 11.71 8.45
C ILE A 77 -0.05 12.21 9.08
N GLY A 78 -0.79 13.02 8.32
CA GLY A 78 -2.10 13.49 8.74
C GLY A 78 -3.02 12.31 9.07
N ASP A 79 -3.95 12.53 9.97
CA ASP A 79 -4.90 11.53 10.49
C ASP A 79 -5.69 10.77 9.39
N ASP A 80 -5.72 11.29 8.16
CA ASP A 80 -6.55 10.77 7.07
C ASP A 80 -5.85 9.78 6.14
N SER A 81 -4.52 9.66 6.14
CA SER A 81 -3.82 8.74 5.24
C SER A 81 -3.33 7.50 5.97
N ARG A 82 -4.06 6.38 5.85
CA ARG A 82 -3.69 5.10 6.45
C ARG A 82 -2.37 4.54 5.92
N PHE A 83 -1.98 4.89 4.70
CA PHE A 83 -0.76 4.46 4.05
C PHE A 83 -0.14 5.60 3.25
N HIS A 84 1.15 5.83 3.47
CA HIS A 84 1.94 6.81 2.74
C HIS A 84 3.16 6.13 2.12
N ALA A 85 3.24 6.10 0.79
CA ALA A 85 4.38 5.54 0.08
C ALA A 85 5.59 6.47 0.19
N LEU A 86 6.76 5.88 0.50
CA LEU A 86 8.03 6.57 0.58
C LEU A 86 8.83 6.44 -0.71
N SER A 87 9.75 7.39 -0.92
CA SER A 87 10.70 7.38 -2.05
C SER A 87 10.01 7.20 -3.40
N THR A 88 8.86 7.87 -3.56
CA THR A 88 8.01 7.71 -4.74
C THR A 88 8.65 8.20 -6.03
N GLU A 89 9.68 9.05 -5.94
CA GLU A 89 10.44 9.58 -7.07
C GLU A 89 11.50 8.61 -7.61
N MET A 90 11.80 7.52 -6.86
CA MET A 90 12.76 6.52 -7.33
C MET A 90 12.06 5.48 -8.20
N LEU A 91 12.46 5.43 -9.47
CA LEU A 91 12.00 4.39 -10.41
C LEU A 91 12.86 3.13 -10.33
N GLY A 92 12.29 1.99 -10.70
CA GLY A 92 12.99 0.69 -10.77
C GLY A 92 13.46 0.15 -9.42
N LYS A 93 12.88 0.61 -8.31
CA LYS A 93 13.18 0.06 -7.00
C LYS A 93 12.53 -1.32 -6.84
N ILE A 94 13.28 -2.25 -6.25
CA ILE A 94 12.83 -3.61 -5.93
C ILE A 94 12.13 -3.70 -4.57
N MET A 95 12.23 -2.65 -3.76
CA MET A 95 11.57 -2.52 -2.47
C MET A 95 10.72 -1.26 -2.46
N THR A 96 9.49 -1.36 -2.01
CA THR A 96 8.58 -0.22 -1.86
C THR A 96 8.28 -0.01 -0.39
N PRO A 97 8.90 0.99 0.26
CA PRO A 97 8.63 1.32 1.64
C PRO A 97 7.36 2.17 1.77
N PHE A 98 6.60 1.90 2.81
CA PHE A 98 5.40 2.64 3.20
C PHE A 98 5.46 3.00 4.67
N LEU A 99 4.84 4.11 5.00
CA LEU A 99 4.51 4.47 6.37
C LEU A 99 3.01 4.25 6.56
N ALA A 100 2.63 3.49 7.57
CA ALA A 100 1.24 3.12 7.82
C ALA A 100 0.78 3.58 9.21
N SER A 101 -0.45 4.10 9.28
CA SER A 101 -1.16 4.35 10.54
C SER A 101 -2.45 3.51 10.57
N PRO A 102 -2.38 2.27 11.07
CA PRO A 102 -3.53 1.37 11.04
C PRO A 102 -4.67 1.86 11.93
N SER A 103 -5.91 1.62 11.48
CA SER A 103 -7.11 1.83 12.31
C SER A 103 -7.24 0.75 13.39
N THR A 104 -8.16 0.95 14.35
CA THR A 104 -8.52 -0.06 15.38
C THR A 104 -9.26 -1.26 14.80
N GLU A 105 -9.88 -1.09 13.64
CA GLU A 105 -10.60 -2.15 12.95
C GLU A 105 -9.74 -2.74 11.84
N PHE A 106 -9.85 -4.03 11.62
CA PHE A 106 -9.28 -4.66 10.43
C PHE A 106 -9.95 -4.13 9.16
N ALA A 107 -9.19 -4.02 8.09
CA ALA A 107 -9.77 -3.81 6.78
C ALA A 107 -10.72 -4.97 6.43
N GLU A 108 -11.83 -4.66 5.71
CA GLU A 108 -12.80 -5.69 5.28
C GLU A 108 -12.14 -6.81 4.46
N HIS A 109 -11.18 -6.45 3.63
CA HIS A 109 -10.47 -7.39 2.78
C HIS A 109 -9.06 -7.66 3.32
N LYS A 110 -8.71 -8.93 3.45
CA LYS A 110 -7.34 -9.36 3.68
C LYS A 110 -6.50 -9.01 2.44
N SER A 111 -5.26 -8.59 2.68
CA SER A 111 -4.29 -8.32 1.63
C SER A 111 -3.57 -9.60 1.22
N SER A 112 -3.24 -9.73 -0.06
CA SER A 112 -2.25 -10.68 -0.56
C SER A 112 -1.67 -10.15 -1.87
N HIS A 113 -0.39 -10.37 -2.10
CA HIS A 113 0.31 -10.01 -3.33
C HIS A 113 1.58 -10.86 -3.47
N GLU A 114 2.16 -10.90 -4.65
CA GLU A 114 3.43 -11.59 -4.84
C GLU A 114 4.57 -10.91 -4.07
N GLY A 115 5.59 -11.70 -3.71
CA GLY A 115 6.78 -11.24 -3.02
C GLY A 115 6.68 -11.35 -1.50
N GLN A 116 7.35 -10.47 -0.83
CA GLN A 116 7.55 -10.52 0.62
C GLN A 116 7.30 -9.14 1.25
N GLU A 117 6.92 -9.15 2.52
CA GLU A 117 6.79 -7.92 3.31
C GLU A 117 7.63 -8.00 4.59
N PHE A 118 8.26 -6.88 4.92
CA PHE A 118 8.82 -6.60 6.22
C PHE A 118 7.99 -5.54 6.92
N VAL A 119 7.59 -5.80 8.14
CA VAL A 119 6.79 -4.91 9.00
C VAL A 119 7.60 -4.57 10.23
N PHE A 120 7.72 -3.29 10.57
CA PHE A 120 8.37 -2.81 11.79
C PHE A 120 7.47 -1.80 12.51
N VAL A 121 7.23 -2.02 13.80
CA VAL A 121 6.44 -1.12 14.63
C VAL A 121 7.34 -0.02 15.18
N HIS A 122 7.23 1.19 14.60
CA HIS A 122 7.99 2.35 15.05
C HIS A 122 7.41 2.97 16.32
N ARG A 123 6.08 2.94 16.46
CA ARG A 123 5.37 3.49 17.64
C ARG A 123 4.05 2.78 17.85
N GLY A 124 3.67 2.57 19.12
CA GLY A 124 2.40 1.95 19.50
C GLY A 124 2.44 0.43 19.39
N SER A 125 1.28 -0.19 19.20
CA SER A 125 1.15 -1.64 19.07
C SER A 125 0.12 -1.98 18.00
N ILE A 126 0.35 -3.11 17.32
CA ILE A 126 -0.54 -3.63 16.28
C ILE A 126 -0.83 -5.11 16.50
N GLU A 127 -1.90 -5.59 15.89
CA GLU A 127 -2.14 -7.00 15.63
C GLU A 127 -1.95 -7.23 14.12
N LEU A 128 -1.02 -8.12 13.78
CA LEU A 128 -0.82 -8.67 12.45
C LEU A 128 -1.55 -10.01 12.41
N GLN A 129 -2.55 -10.13 11.55
CA GLN A 129 -3.18 -11.40 11.23
C GLN A 129 -2.65 -11.90 9.89
N CYS A 130 -2.04 -13.10 9.90
CA CYS A 130 -1.61 -13.81 8.71
C CYS A 130 -2.38 -15.14 8.65
N GLU A 131 -3.18 -15.32 7.61
CA GLU A 131 -4.16 -16.40 7.50
C GLU A 131 -5.09 -16.42 8.73
N ASP A 132 -4.99 -17.46 9.55
CA ASP A 132 -5.81 -17.64 10.75
C ASP A 132 -5.00 -17.44 12.05
N VAL A 133 -3.73 -17.02 11.95
CA VAL A 133 -2.85 -16.77 13.09
C VAL A 133 -2.68 -15.28 13.31
N SER A 134 -2.83 -14.84 14.55
CA SER A 134 -2.63 -13.45 14.98
C SER A 134 -1.35 -13.31 15.80
N TYR A 135 -0.62 -12.25 15.54
CA TYR A 135 0.60 -11.85 16.24
C TYR A 135 0.41 -10.42 16.76
N VAL A 136 0.63 -10.22 18.06
CA VAL A 136 0.69 -8.88 18.64
C VAL A 136 2.14 -8.41 18.55
N LEU A 137 2.36 -7.24 17.98
CA LEU A 137 3.65 -6.61 17.83
C LEU A 137 3.62 -5.27 18.56
N ASP A 138 4.56 -5.08 19.47
CA ASP A 138 4.76 -3.86 20.22
C ASP A 138 5.85 -2.99 19.58
N GLU A 139 6.02 -1.77 20.09
CA GLU A 139 7.06 -0.84 19.64
C GLU A 139 8.45 -1.48 19.67
N GLY A 140 9.15 -1.44 18.54
CA GLY A 140 10.44 -2.08 18.30
C GLY A 140 10.36 -3.49 17.74
N ASP A 141 9.18 -4.11 17.73
CA ASP A 141 9.01 -5.44 17.15
C ASP A 141 8.94 -5.39 15.63
N SER A 142 9.28 -6.51 15.00
CA SER A 142 9.20 -6.68 13.56
C SER A 142 8.65 -8.05 13.17
N ALA A 143 8.06 -8.10 12.00
CA ALA A 143 7.66 -9.34 11.34
C ALA A 143 8.14 -9.36 9.89
N TYR A 144 8.41 -10.54 9.39
CA TYR A 144 8.73 -10.80 7.99
C TYR A 144 7.82 -11.90 7.48
N LEU A 145 7.15 -11.68 6.37
CA LEU A 145 6.14 -12.60 5.87
C LEU A 145 6.21 -12.81 4.36
N ASP A 146 5.79 -14.00 3.94
CA ASP A 146 5.43 -14.29 2.56
C ASP A 146 4.10 -13.60 2.25
N ALA A 147 4.15 -12.56 1.42
CA ALA A 147 2.99 -11.73 1.12
C ALA A 147 1.95 -12.40 0.21
N THR A 148 2.24 -13.59 -0.34
CA THR A 148 1.24 -14.40 -1.05
C THR A 148 0.17 -14.94 -0.12
N ARG A 149 0.47 -15.06 1.18
CA ARG A 149 -0.50 -15.42 2.22
C ARG A 149 -1.38 -14.24 2.56
N THR A 150 -2.66 -14.53 2.83
CA THR A 150 -3.59 -13.46 3.22
C THR A 150 -3.20 -12.87 4.57
N HIS A 151 -3.04 -11.55 4.62
CA HIS A 151 -2.64 -10.84 5.83
C HIS A 151 -3.38 -9.51 5.98
N ARG A 152 -3.41 -8.98 7.19
CA ARG A 152 -3.94 -7.66 7.51
C ARG A 152 -3.43 -7.20 8.87
N ILE A 153 -3.42 -5.88 9.09
CA ILE A 153 -3.01 -5.28 10.35
C ILE A 153 -4.11 -4.39 10.92
N ARG A 154 -4.13 -4.28 12.25
CA ARG A 154 -4.90 -3.25 12.96
C ARG A 154 -4.13 -2.73 14.15
N ARG A 155 -4.44 -1.55 14.60
CA ARG A 155 -3.91 -0.98 15.83
C ARG A 155 -4.56 -1.61 17.06
N THR A 156 -3.74 -1.92 18.06
CA THR A 156 -4.19 -2.39 19.39
C THR A 156 -3.91 -1.36 20.49
N SER A 157 -2.94 -0.45 20.27
CA SER A 157 -2.63 0.63 21.23
C SER A 157 -3.73 1.69 21.27
N ARG A 158 -3.85 2.38 22.44
CA ARG A 158 -4.76 3.54 22.61
C ARG A 158 -4.32 4.75 21.79
N THR A 159 -3.01 4.97 21.69
CA THR A 159 -2.41 6.02 20.87
C THR A 159 -2.27 5.55 19.42
N PRO A 160 -2.22 6.47 18.45
CA PRO A 160 -1.95 6.11 17.05
C PRO A 160 -0.66 5.29 16.91
N ALA A 161 -0.75 4.17 16.23
CA ALA A 161 0.41 3.38 15.87
C ALA A 161 1.04 3.90 14.58
N LEU A 162 2.36 3.76 14.49
CA LEU A 162 3.14 4.09 13.30
C LEU A 162 3.97 2.87 12.92
N VAL A 163 3.78 2.40 11.69
CA VAL A 163 4.36 1.17 11.19
C VAL A 163 5.08 1.44 9.88
N ILE A 164 6.30 0.92 9.76
CA ILE A 164 7.04 0.88 8.50
C ILE A 164 6.75 -0.48 7.85
N ILE A 165 6.27 -0.45 6.62
CA ILE A 165 6.04 -1.65 5.81
C ILE A 165 6.94 -1.54 4.58
N VAL A 166 7.71 -2.58 4.29
CA VAL A 166 8.53 -2.67 3.08
C VAL A 166 8.07 -3.88 2.29
N ALA A 167 7.44 -3.63 1.15
CA ALA A 167 7.05 -4.68 0.21
C ALA A 167 8.12 -4.83 -0.87
N ALA A 168 8.48 -6.08 -1.18
CA ALA A 168 9.41 -6.45 -2.24
C ALA A 168 8.74 -7.47 -3.17
N THR A 169 8.86 -7.26 -4.49
CA THR A 169 8.32 -8.14 -5.55
C THR A 169 9.42 -8.55 -6.51
#